data_5dc405df6f2ccf6653939ea66f944155
#
_entry.id   5dc405df6f2ccf6653939ea66f944155
#
_cell.length_a   1.000
_cell.length_b   1.000
_cell.length_c   1.000
_cell.angle_alpha   90.00
_cell.angle_beta   90.00
_cell.angle_gamma   90.00
#
_symmetry.space_group_name_H-M   'P 1'
#
loop_
_entity.id
_entity.type
_entity.pdbx_description
1 polymer ?
#
loop_
_entity_poly.entity_id
_entity_poly.type
_entity_poly.pdbx_seq_one_letter_code
_entity_poly.pdbx_strand_id
1 'polypeptide(L)'
;MEYKYWNQLDYPDIPYGEGDTVADSGCGLCSACMVVENMTDFTFTPADAVALAEAANAHDHTGTEITLLAPAVCEKFGLTVEYTCDHGKMQQFLQNGEGMAIANSGGNRPGWTGVFTTGGHFIVLCSAKGREICVMDPSMREGKYETEGRKGKVRVEGNLAYVDIATLAKDCDNRYPSYALFRKK
;
A
#
# COMPACT_ATOMS: atom_id res chain seq x y z
N MET A 1 -16.26 -11.28 0.89
CA MET A 1 -16.17 -9.99 1.63
C MET A 1 -15.72 -8.95 0.63
N GLU A 2 -16.46 -7.85 0.50
CA GLU A 2 -16.12 -6.77 -0.43
C GLU A 2 -15.21 -5.79 0.31
N TYR A 3 -14.00 -5.56 -0.21
CA TYR A 3 -13.06 -4.61 0.37
C TYR A 3 -13.44 -3.17 0.00
N LYS A 4 -13.30 -2.25 0.95
CA LYS A 4 -13.31 -0.81 0.67
C LYS A 4 -12.02 -0.45 -0.07
N TYR A 5 -12.16 0.25 -1.18
CA TYR A 5 -11.05 0.56 -2.09
C TYR A 5 -11.00 2.05 -2.40
N TRP A 6 -9.79 2.61 -2.35
CA TRP A 6 -9.50 4.01 -2.70
C TRP A 6 -8.44 4.05 -3.81
N ASN A 7 -8.80 4.64 -4.95
CA ASN A 7 -7.86 4.88 -6.04
C ASN A 7 -7.36 6.32 -5.97
N GLN A 8 -6.05 6.53 -5.78
CA GLN A 8 -5.48 7.88 -5.71
C GLN A 8 -5.77 8.71 -6.96
N LEU A 9 -5.87 8.05 -8.14
CA LEU A 9 -6.11 8.73 -9.41
C LEU A 9 -7.48 9.44 -9.49
N ASP A 10 -8.41 9.11 -8.59
CA ASP A 10 -9.73 9.75 -8.51
C ASP A 10 -9.69 11.11 -7.79
N TYR A 11 -8.53 11.53 -7.27
CA TYR A 11 -8.36 12.73 -6.42
C TYR A 11 -7.33 13.73 -6.97
N PRO A 12 -7.48 14.21 -8.23
CA PRO A 12 -6.56 15.18 -8.82
C PRO A 12 -6.71 16.59 -8.24
N ASP A 13 -7.82 16.85 -7.53
CA ASP A 13 -8.15 18.18 -6.99
C ASP A 13 -7.80 18.31 -5.49
N ILE A 14 -7.32 17.27 -4.83
CA ILE A 14 -6.91 17.33 -3.42
C ILE A 14 -5.39 17.60 -3.38
N PRO A 15 -4.97 18.80 -2.92
CA PRO A 15 -3.55 19.11 -2.79
C PRO A 15 -2.87 18.21 -1.77
N TYR A 16 -1.65 17.77 -2.07
CA TYR A 16 -0.81 17.01 -1.16
C TYR A 16 0.67 17.28 -1.45
N GLY A 17 1.32 18.02 -0.54
CA GLY A 17 2.69 18.47 -0.69
C GLY A 17 2.85 19.73 -1.56
N GLU A 18 4.08 20.04 -1.95
CA GLU A 18 4.40 21.24 -2.73
C GLU A 18 4.14 21.01 -4.22
N GLY A 19 2.96 21.43 -4.68
CA GLY A 19 2.59 21.39 -6.10
C GLY A 19 2.03 20.07 -6.61
N ASP A 20 1.96 19.03 -5.76
CA ASP A 20 1.37 17.73 -6.06
C ASP A 20 -0.07 17.63 -5.56
N THR A 21 -0.74 16.57 -5.97
CA THR A 21 -2.07 16.18 -5.52
C THR A 21 -2.06 14.74 -4.98
N VAL A 22 -3.17 14.32 -4.38
CA VAL A 22 -3.34 12.91 -3.99
C VAL A 22 -3.20 11.99 -5.19
N ALA A 23 -3.66 12.40 -6.38
CA ALA A 23 -3.48 11.60 -7.60
C ALA A 23 -2.01 11.38 -7.96
N ASP A 24 -1.13 12.32 -7.67
CA ASP A 24 0.30 12.24 -7.99
C ASP A 24 1.09 11.43 -6.96
N SER A 25 0.91 11.73 -5.67
CA SER A 25 1.77 11.24 -4.58
C SER A 25 1.02 10.59 -3.40
N GLY A 26 -0.29 10.36 -3.52
CA GLY A 26 -1.17 9.90 -2.44
C GLY A 26 -1.24 8.39 -2.21
N CYS A 27 -0.35 7.56 -2.77
CA CYS A 27 -0.42 6.11 -2.62
C CYS A 27 -0.38 5.66 -1.15
N GLY A 28 0.46 6.28 -0.32
CA GLY A 28 0.53 5.99 1.12
C GLY A 28 -0.74 6.40 1.87
N LEU A 29 -1.34 7.55 1.48
CA LEU A 29 -2.60 8.03 2.05
C LEU A 29 -3.76 7.09 1.75
N CYS A 30 -3.97 6.75 0.47
CA CYS A 30 -5.03 5.83 0.05
C CYS A 30 -4.83 4.42 0.62
N SER A 31 -3.57 3.96 0.76
CA SER A 31 -3.25 2.71 1.44
C SER A 31 -3.67 2.75 2.92
N ALA A 32 -3.40 3.84 3.64
CA ALA A 32 -3.84 4.01 5.02
C ALA A 32 -5.37 4.05 5.14
N CYS A 33 -6.06 4.74 4.24
CA CYS A 33 -7.53 4.74 4.17
C CYS A 33 -8.09 3.32 4.01
N MET A 34 -7.54 2.54 3.06
CA MET A 34 -7.96 1.16 2.84
C MET A 34 -7.72 0.27 4.06
N VAL A 35 -6.58 0.42 4.76
CA VAL A 35 -6.31 -0.33 6.00
C VAL A 35 -7.34 0.02 7.07
N VAL A 36 -7.58 1.30 7.34
CA VAL A 36 -8.53 1.74 8.38
C VAL A 36 -9.94 1.24 8.08
N GLU A 37 -10.47 1.49 6.89
CA GLU A 37 -11.86 1.16 6.55
C GLU A 37 -12.13 -0.34 6.40
N ASN A 38 -11.10 -1.15 6.15
CA ASN A 38 -11.26 -2.60 6.09
C ASN A 38 -10.97 -3.30 7.43
N MET A 39 -10.27 -2.63 8.34
CA MET A 39 -9.95 -3.20 9.65
C MET A 39 -10.80 -2.64 10.78
N THR A 40 -11.51 -1.53 10.59
CA THR A 40 -12.31 -0.86 11.61
C THR A 40 -13.67 -0.46 11.06
N ASP A 41 -14.54 0.08 11.93
CA ASP A 41 -15.83 0.64 11.54
C ASP A 41 -15.76 2.16 11.26
N PHE A 42 -14.55 2.74 11.25
CA PHE A 42 -14.35 4.16 10.98
C PHE A 42 -14.31 4.44 9.48
N THR A 43 -14.83 5.60 9.08
CA THR A 43 -14.59 6.18 7.76
C THR A 43 -13.32 7.01 7.81
N PHE A 44 -12.46 6.86 6.81
CA PHE A 44 -11.22 7.59 6.70
C PHE A 44 -10.92 7.89 5.23
N THR A 45 -11.25 9.10 4.81
CA THR A 45 -11.14 9.53 3.40
C THR A 45 -9.73 10.01 3.04
N PRO A 46 -9.37 10.08 1.75
CA PRO A 46 -8.10 10.68 1.33
C PRO A 46 -7.88 12.12 1.82
N ALA A 47 -8.92 12.94 1.91
CA ALA A 47 -8.82 14.29 2.48
C ALA A 47 -8.49 14.26 3.98
N ASP A 48 -9.10 13.34 4.74
CA ASP A 48 -8.77 13.14 6.16
C ASP A 48 -7.33 12.64 6.34
N ALA A 49 -6.88 11.79 5.42
CA ALA A 49 -5.51 11.25 5.42
C ALA A 49 -4.47 12.33 5.12
N VAL A 50 -4.75 13.27 4.20
CA VAL A 50 -3.90 14.45 3.98
C VAL A 50 -3.75 15.24 5.28
N ALA A 51 -4.88 15.59 5.93
CA ALA A 51 -4.84 16.37 7.17
C ALA A 51 -4.05 15.66 8.29
N LEU A 52 -4.19 14.33 8.40
CA LEU A 52 -3.44 13.54 9.37
C LEU A 52 -1.93 13.46 9.03
N ALA A 53 -1.59 13.29 7.76
CA ALA A 53 -0.21 13.25 7.30
C ALA A 53 0.50 14.59 7.53
N GLU A 54 -0.16 15.72 7.26
CA GLU A 54 0.35 17.06 7.54
C GLU A 54 0.59 17.26 9.05
N ALA A 55 -0.39 16.89 9.88
CA ALA A 55 -0.25 16.98 11.34
C ALA A 55 0.89 16.11 11.90
N ALA A 56 1.17 14.98 11.26
CA ALA A 56 2.25 14.05 11.63
C ALA A 56 3.60 14.39 10.97
N ASN A 57 3.69 15.43 10.13
CA ASN A 57 4.83 15.74 9.27
C ASN A 57 5.26 14.52 8.42
N ALA A 58 4.30 13.76 7.94
CA ALA A 58 4.49 12.50 7.22
C ALA A 58 4.57 12.68 5.70
N HIS A 59 4.70 13.89 5.21
CA HIS A 59 4.96 14.20 3.82
C HIS A 59 6.44 14.51 3.60
N ASP A 60 7.04 13.88 2.60
CA ASP A 60 8.36 14.23 2.08
C ASP A 60 8.25 14.71 0.61
N HIS A 61 9.40 15.04 -0.02
CA HIS A 61 9.44 15.50 -1.42
C HIS A 61 9.01 14.44 -2.45
N THR A 62 8.82 13.19 -2.02
CA THR A 62 8.50 12.05 -2.89
C THR A 62 7.14 11.43 -2.62
N GLY A 63 6.45 11.86 -1.57
CA GLY A 63 5.15 11.35 -1.18
C GLY A 63 4.97 11.20 0.33
N THR A 64 4.61 10.02 0.80
CA THR A 64 4.28 9.75 2.20
C THR A 64 5.43 9.02 2.92
N GLU A 65 5.84 9.55 4.07
CA GLU A 65 6.72 8.83 5.01
C GLU A 65 5.85 7.90 5.90
N ILE A 66 5.81 6.64 5.54
CA ILE A 66 4.91 5.66 6.19
C ILE A 66 5.27 5.42 7.67
N THR A 67 6.52 5.61 8.05
CA THR A 67 6.96 5.42 9.44
C THR A 67 6.49 6.55 10.37
N LEU A 68 6.05 7.67 9.81
CA LEU A 68 5.39 8.77 10.53
C LEU A 68 3.88 8.69 10.42
N LEU A 69 3.33 8.36 9.25
CA LEU A 69 1.87 8.26 9.08
C LEU A 69 1.27 7.07 9.84
N ALA A 70 1.87 5.89 9.77
CA ALA A 70 1.27 4.68 10.34
C ALA A 70 1.08 4.76 11.87
N PRO A 71 2.01 5.28 12.68
CA PRO A 71 1.77 5.49 14.10
C PRO A 71 0.60 6.44 14.40
N ALA A 72 0.48 7.55 13.64
CA ALA A 72 -0.61 8.50 13.79
C ALA A 72 -1.97 7.86 13.45
N VAL A 73 -2.03 7.04 12.39
CA VAL A 73 -3.20 6.22 12.05
C VAL A 73 -3.54 5.25 13.17
N CYS A 74 -2.55 4.55 13.70
CA CYS A 74 -2.74 3.58 14.78
C CYS A 74 -3.29 4.23 16.06
N GLU A 75 -2.76 5.38 16.44
CA GLU A 75 -3.23 6.14 17.58
C GLU A 75 -4.70 6.57 17.41
N LYS A 76 -5.03 7.13 16.25
CA LYS A 76 -6.36 7.66 15.95
C LYS A 76 -7.44 6.58 15.88
N PHE A 77 -7.13 5.41 15.33
CA PHE A 77 -8.13 4.39 14.99
C PHE A 77 -8.04 3.10 15.82
N GLY A 78 -7.22 3.07 16.85
CA GLY A 78 -7.12 1.90 17.74
C GLY A 78 -6.45 0.70 17.08
N LEU A 79 -5.46 0.94 16.23
CA LEU A 79 -4.63 -0.09 15.61
C LEU A 79 -3.23 -0.15 16.25
N THR A 80 -2.48 -1.16 15.89
CA THR A 80 -1.03 -1.25 16.13
C THR A 80 -0.32 -1.49 14.82
N VAL A 81 0.95 -1.10 14.73
CA VAL A 81 1.80 -1.35 13.56
C VAL A 81 3.13 -1.95 13.97
N GLU A 82 3.59 -2.92 13.19
CA GLU A 82 4.90 -3.52 13.30
C GLU A 82 5.61 -3.44 11.95
N TYR A 83 6.88 -3.01 11.92
CA TYR A 83 7.65 -2.92 10.68
C TYR A 83 8.55 -4.14 10.51
N THR A 84 8.67 -4.62 9.28
CA THR A 84 9.54 -5.75 8.97
C THR A 84 10.04 -5.70 7.52
N CYS A 85 11.19 -6.35 7.26
CA CYS A 85 11.68 -6.68 5.92
C CYS A 85 11.61 -8.21 5.68
N ASP A 86 11.10 -8.97 6.63
CA ASP A 86 10.97 -10.43 6.53
C ASP A 86 9.71 -10.79 5.73
N HIS A 87 9.90 -11.28 4.51
CA HIS A 87 8.83 -11.69 3.61
C HIS A 87 8.03 -12.90 4.14
N GLY A 88 8.71 -13.84 4.82
CA GLY A 88 8.07 -15.00 5.42
C GLY A 88 7.16 -14.62 6.58
N LYS A 89 7.63 -13.72 7.44
CA LYS A 89 6.84 -13.17 8.54
C LYS A 89 5.59 -12.43 8.03
N MET A 90 5.74 -11.60 7.01
CA MET A 90 4.62 -10.89 6.38
C MET A 90 3.61 -11.90 5.80
N GLN A 91 4.07 -12.91 5.06
CA GLN A 91 3.20 -13.93 4.49
C GLN A 91 2.43 -14.69 5.57
N GLN A 92 3.12 -15.16 6.61
CA GLN A 92 2.50 -15.88 7.73
C GLN A 92 1.46 -15.02 8.46
N PHE A 93 1.77 -13.75 8.69
CA PHE A 93 0.85 -12.76 9.26
C PHE A 93 -0.47 -12.67 8.47
N LEU A 94 -0.39 -12.57 7.15
CA LEU A 94 -1.57 -12.52 6.28
C LEU A 94 -2.31 -13.85 6.20
N GLN A 95 -1.60 -14.99 6.18
CA GLN A 95 -2.19 -16.33 6.17
C GLN A 95 -2.97 -16.61 7.45
N ASN A 96 -2.49 -16.12 8.59
CA ASN A 96 -3.14 -16.26 9.88
C ASN A 96 -4.35 -15.30 10.05
N GLY A 97 -4.57 -14.37 9.11
CA GLY A 97 -5.63 -13.38 9.22
C GLY A 97 -5.43 -12.39 10.38
N GLU A 98 -4.19 -12.11 10.77
CA GLU A 98 -3.87 -11.23 11.90
C GLU A 98 -4.16 -9.75 11.62
N GLY A 99 -4.28 -9.36 10.35
CA GLY A 99 -4.57 -8.00 9.92
C GLY A 99 -4.26 -7.77 8.45
N MET A 100 -3.93 -6.53 8.12
CA MET A 100 -3.51 -6.10 6.78
C MET A 100 -2.10 -5.50 6.83
N ALA A 101 -1.43 -5.45 5.68
CA ALA A 101 -0.12 -4.82 5.60
C ALA A 101 -0.07 -3.75 4.51
N ILE A 102 0.75 -2.71 4.71
CA ILE A 102 1.17 -1.81 3.64
C ILE A 102 2.57 -2.25 3.21
N ALA A 103 2.73 -2.56 1.92
CA ALA A 103 4.01 -2.90 1.31
C ALA A 103 4.60 -1.70 0.58
N ASN A 104 5.91 -1.54 0.69
CA ASN A 104 6.70 -0.52 0.01
C ASN A 104 7.37 -1.14 -1.22
N SER A 105 6.80 -0.91 -2.40
CA SER A 105 7.32 -1.41 -3.67
C SER A 105 8.46 -0.50 -4.19
N GLY A 106 9.56 -1.10 -4.61
CA GLY A 106 10.80 -0.39 -4.91
C GLY A 106 11.01 0.01 -6.35
N GLY A 107 10.15 -0.36 -7.26
CA GLY A 107 10.23 0.05 -8.68
C GLY A 107 11.33 -0.62 -9.49
N ASN A 108 11.67 0.04 -10.61
CA ASN A 108 12.67 -0.44 -11.55
C ASN A 108 14.08 -0.34 -10.97
N ARG A 109 14.91 -1.34 -11.21
CA ARG A 109 16.33 -1.36 -10.85
C ARG A 109 17.11 -2.35 -11.73
N PRO A 110 18.44 -2.36 -11.71
CA PRO A 110 19.24 -3.29 -12.50
C PRO A 110 18.79 -4.74 -12.32
N GLY A 111 18.40 -5.40 -13.42
CA GLY A 111 17.93 -6.79 -13.42
C GLY A 111 16.49 -7.00 -12.92
N TRP A 112 15.73 -5.92 -12.64
CA TRP A 112 14.34 -6.03 -12.21
C TRP A 112 13.44 -4.94 -12.79
N THR A 113 12.34 -5.33 -13.41
CA THR A 113 11.25 -4.42 -13.76
C THR A 113 10.24 -4.40 -12.61
N GLY A 114 10.06 -3.24 -12.00
CA GLY A 114 9.10 -3.05 -10.92
C GLY A 114 7.68 -3.40 -11.34
N VAL A 115 7.00 -4.23 -10.55
CA VAL A 115 5.68 -4.77 -10.89
C VAL A 115 4.59 -3.73 -10.64
N PHE A 116 4.59 -3.13 -9.45
CA PHE A 116 3.55 -2.18 -9.04
C PHE A 116 3.86 -0.73 -9.40
N THR A 117 5.12 -0.42 -9.67
CA THR A 117 5.58 0.95 -9.98
C THR A 117 6.88 0.92 -10.79
N THR A 118 7.23 2.05 -11.37
CA THR A 118 8.57 2.29 -11.95
C THR A 118 9.53 2.95 -10.94
N GLY A 119 8.99 3.68 -9.96
CA GLY A 119 9.71 4.36 -8.88
C GLY A 119 9.42 3.74 -7.50
N GLY A 120 8.86 4.52 -6.57
CA GLY A 120 8.37 4.06 -5.27
C GLY A 120 6.83 3.99 -5.25
N HIS A 121 6.26 3.03 -4.50
CA HIS A 121 4.80 2.92 -4.40
C HIS A 121 4.38 2.12 -3.18
N PHE A 122 3.33 2.57 -2.50
CA PHE A 122 2.67 1.82 -1.45
C PHE A 122 1.45 1.10 -1.97
N ILE A 123 1.27 -0.15 -1.54
CA ILE A 123 0.12 -1.02 -1.85
C ILE A 123 -0.34 -1.71 -0.59
N VAL A 124 -1.62 -2.12 -0.53
CA VAL A 124 -2.17 -2.85 0.63
C VAL A 124 -2.21 -4.34 0.33
N LEU A 125 -1.68 -5.13 1.24
CA LEU A 125 -1.77 -6.58 1.24
C LEU A 125 -2.92 -7.00 2.14
N CYS A 126 -3.96 -7.63 1.55
CA CYS A 126 -5.22 -7.93 2.23
C CYS A 126 -5.22 -9.30 2.90
N SER A 127 -4.66 -10.29 2.22
CA SER A 127 -4.63 -11.69 2.66
C SER A 127 -3.61 -12.48 1.87
N ALA A 128 -3.29 -13.70 2.35
CA ALA A 128 -2.47 -14.65 1.63
C ALA A 128 -3.12 -16.04 1.61
N LYS A 129 -3.07 -16.72 0.47
CA LYS A 129 -3.48 -18.11 0.32
C LYS A 129 -2.39 -18.89 -0.37
N GLY A 130 -1.70 -19.77 0.39
CA GLY A 130 -0.50 -20.43 -0.11
C GLY A 130 0.55 -19.38 -0.51
N ARG A 131 0.95 -19.39 -1.77
CA ARG A 131 1.93 -18.43 -2.32
C ARG A 131 1.30 -17.16 -2.89
N GLU A 132 -0.01 -17.12 -3.05
CA GLU A 132 -0.72 -16.00 -3.65
C GLU A 132 -1.07 -14.95 -2.59
N ILE A 133 -0.69 -13.70 -2.85
CA ILE A 133 -1.01 -12.52 -2.03
C ILE A 133 -2.09 -11.71 -2.74
N CYS A 134 -3.18 -11.38 -2.03
CA CYS A 134 -4.21 -10.47 -2.47
C CYS A 134 -3.81 -9.03 -2.15
N VAL A 135 -3.89 -8.17 -3.14
CA VAL A 135 -3.40 -6.79 -3.10
C VAL A 135 -4.49 -5.81 -3.52
N MET A 136 -4.63 -4.70 -2.80
CA MET A 136 -5.28 -3.48 -3.30
C MET A 136 -4.20 -2.46 -3.68
N ASP A 137 -4.18 -2.09 -4.94
CA ASP A 137 -3.24 -1.11 -5.50
C ASP A 137 -3.91 0.26 -5.65
N PRO A 138 -3.52 1.29 -4.89
CA PRO A 138 -4.16 2.61 -4.93
C PRO A 138 -3.94 3.38 -6.24
N SER A 139 -3.17 2.85 -7.18
CA SER A 139 -3.03 3.44 -8.53
C SER A 139 -3.40 2.46 -9.64
N MET A 140 -4.40 1.61 -9.37
CA MET A 140 -4.92 0.67 -10.36
C MET A 140 -5.50 1.41 -11.57
N ARG A 141 -5.13 0.96 -12.77
CA ARG A 141 -5.67 1.43 -14.03
C ARG A 141 -5.61 0.33 -15.08
N GLU A 142 -6.42 0.47 -16.11
CA GLU A 142 -6.43 -0.47 -17.22
C GLU A 142 -5.03 -0.60 -17.84
N GLY A 143 -4.63 -1.83 -18.14
CA GLY A 143 -3.35 -2.13 -18.79
C GLY A 143 -2.10 -1.96 -17.91
N LYS A 144 -2.23 -1.56 -16.64
CA LYS A 144 -1.07 -1.32 -15.75
C LYS A 144 -0.10 -2.50 -15.69
N TYR A 145 -0.63 -3.72 -15.67
CA TYR A 145 0.15 -4.97 -15.53
C TYR A 145 0.39 -5.70 -16.86
N GLU A 146 -0.10 -5.14 -17.98
CA GLU A 146 0.08 -5.74 -19.31
C GLU A 146 1.34 -5.27 -20.03
N THR A 147 2.10 -4.37 -19.42
CA THR A 147 3.34 -3.82 -19.97
C THR A 147 4.47 -4.85 -19.92
N GLU A 148 5.49 -4.64 -20.76
CA GLU A 148 6.68 -5.48 -20.78
C GLU A 148 7.34 -5.57 -19.39
N GLY A 149 7.74 -6.76 -18.98
CA GLY A 149 8.33 -7.04 -17.68
C GLY A 149 7.33 -7.19 -16.53
N ARG A 150 6.05 -6.80 -16.71
CA ARG A 150 4.96 -6.99 -15.75
C ARG A 150 3.97 -8.07 -16.17
N LYS A 151 3.75 -8.20 -17.47
CA LYS A 151 2.78 -9.13 -18.05
C LYS A 151 2.95 -10.55 -17.51
N GLY A 152 1.83 -11.14 -17.05
CA GLY A 152 1.79 -12.48 -16.47
C GLY A 152 2.25 -12.60 -15.02
N LYS A 153 2.69 -11.50 -14.37
CA LYS A 153 3.10 -11.51 -12.95
C LYS A 153 1.95 -11.18 -12.00
N VAL A 154 0.91 -10.51 -12.48
CA VAL A 154 -0.24 -10.09 -11.69
C VAL A 154 -1.52 -10.48 -12.40
N ARG A 155 -2.44 -11.09 -11.65
CA ARG A 155 -3.82 -11.37 -12.08
C ARG A 155 -4.74 -10.33 -11.44
N VAL A 156 -5.65 -9.75 -12.21
CA VAL A 156 -6.56 -8.69 -11.73
C VAL A 156 -8.00 -9.20 -11.74
N GLU A 157 -8.72 -8.95 -10.67
CA GLU A 157 -10.17 -9.21 -10.52
C GLU A 157 -10.83 -8.00 -9.85
N GLY A 158 -11.51 -7.17 -10.64
CA GLY A 158 -12.08 -5.91 -10.13
C GLY A 158 -10.99 -4.98 -9.59
N ASN A 159 -11.11 -4.57 -8.33
CA ASN A 159 -10.15 -3.72 -7.64
C ASN A 159 -9.06 -4.52 -6.89
N LEU A 160 -8.99 -5.83 -7.11
CA LEU A 160 -8.02 -6.69 -6.47
C LEU A 160 -6.98 -7.18 -7.48
N ALA A 161 -5.74 -7.21 -7.05
CA ALA A 161 -4.63 -7.80 -7.76
C ALA A 161 -4.08 -9.00 -6.97
N TYR A 162 -3.61 -10.00 -7.66
CA TYR A 162 -3.07 -11.23 -7.07
C TYR A 162 -1.66 -11.47 -7.61
N VAL A 163 -0.72 -11.66 -6.71
CA VAL A 163 0.71 -11.79 -7.04
C VAL A 163 1.34 -12.94 -6.26
N ASP A 164 2.29 -13.66 -6.86
CA ASP A 164 3.10 -14.64 -6.15
C ASP A 164 4.03 -13.95 -5.13
N ILE A 165 4.18 -14.56 -3.95
CA ILE A 165 5.01 -14.02 -2.85
C ILE A 165 6.45 -13.74 -3.28
N ALA A 166 7.06 -14.57 -4.13
CA ALA A 166 8.44 -14.33 -4.56
C ALA A 166 8.55 -13.10 -5.47
N THR A 167 7.54 -12.85 -6.30
CA THR A 167 7.44 -11.64 -7.12
C THR A 167 7.28 -10.40 -6.25
N LEU A 168 6.37 -10.43 -5.27
CA LEU A 168 6.16 -9.33 -4.33
C LEU A 168 7.42 -9.07 -3.49
N ALA A 169 8.02 -10.12 -2.94
CA ALA A 169 9.25 -10.01 -2.16
C ALA A 169 10.35 -9.33 -2.96
N LYS A 170 10.53 -9.76 -4.22
CA LYS A 170 11.52 -9.15 -5.12
C LYS A 170 11.20 -7.70 -5.41
N ASP A 171 9.93 -7.32 -5.52
CA ASP A 171 9.51 -5.93 -5.77
C ASP A 171 9.76 -5.00 -4.56
N CYS A 172 9.84 -5.56 -3.34
CA CYS A 172 10.01 -4.82 -2.08
C CYS A 172 11.41 -4.95 -1.44
N ASP A 173 12.31 -5.80 -1.95
CA ASP A 173 13.58 -6.16 -1.29
C ASP A 173 14.61 -5.03 -1.19
N ASN A 174 14.39 -3.90 -1.87
CA ASN A 174 15.22 -2.71 -1.82
C ASN A 174 14.59 -1.57 -0.99
N ARG A 175 13.57 -1.85 -0.20
CA ARG A 175 12.88 -0.87 0.65
C ARG A 175 12.99 -1.23 2.14
N TYR A 176 13.16 -0.21 2.99
CA TYR A 176 13.34 -0.36 4.44
C TYR A 176 12.48 0.69 5.18
N PRO A 177 11.42 0.26 5.91
CA PRO A 177 10.90 -1.10 5.95
C PRO A 177 10.23 -1.53 4.64
N SER A 178 10.23 -2.84 4.36
CA SER A 178 9.49 -3.40 3.21
C SER A 178 7.99 -3.47 3.50
N TYR A 179 7.63 -3.69 4.76
CA TYR A 179 6.24 -3.90 5.19
C TYR A 179 5.93 -3.20 6.51
N ALA A 180 4.72 -2.61 6.60
CA ALA A 180 4.09 -2.18 7.83
C ALA A 180 2.87 -3.09 8.08
N LEU A 181 2.90 -3.89 9.16
CA LEU A 181 1.87 -4.87 9.52
C LEU A 181 0.92 -4.26 10.54
N PHE A 182 -0.36 -4.13 10.18
CA PHE A 182 -1.39 -3.52 11.02
C PHE A 182 -2.25 -4.57 11.69
N ARG A 183 -2.47 -4.44 13.01
CA ARG A 183 -3.37 -5.27 13.83
C ARG A 183 -4.39 -4.41 14.55
N LYS A 184 -5.56 -4.97 14.85
CA LYS A 184 -6.46 -4.40 15.87
C LYS A 184 -5.81 -4.50 17.23
N LYS A 185 -6.03 -3.49 18.08
CA LYS A 185 -5.65 -3.54 19.51
C LYS A 185 -6.50 -4.54 20.26
#